data_e6176bee294a9af5576299d9e248a764
#
_entry.id   e6176bee294a9af5576299d9e248a764
#
_cell.length_a   1.000
_cell.length_b   1.000
_cell.length_c   1.000
_cell.angle_alpha   90.00
_cell.angle_beta   90.00
_cell.angle_gamma   90.00
#
_symmetry.space_group_name_H-M   'P 1'
#
loop_
_entity.id
_entity.type
_entity.pdbx_description
1 polymer ?
#
loop_
_entity_poly.entity_id
_entity_poly.type
_entity_poly.pdbx_seq_one_letter_code
_entity_poly.pdbx_strand_id
1 'polypeptide(L)'
;SSLAPCTGLAVVKMIESVVADAATGILGIDSPHGPLLRGKRAVVVGASDVVGKPIAVLLMRQDATVISCNKYTPGLAELARSADVLVAAAGVPGLITADMVKPGAIVIDVGVNRVKGVDGKMKTVGDADFYRVKSVASHLSPVPGGVGPVTV
;
A
#
# COMPACT_ATOMS: atom_id res chain seq x y z
N SER A 1 3.60 -9.06 21.25
CA SER A 1 2.57 -10.01 20.97
C SER A 1 2.84 -10.74 19.67
N SER A 2 2.44 -12.00 19.63
CA SER A 2 2.63 -12.85 18.45
C SER A 2 1.84 -12.41 17.22
N LEU A 3 0.84 -11.55 17.39
CA LEU A 3 0.02 -11.05 16.26
C LEU A 3 0.82 -10.12 15.34
N ALA A 4 1.70 -9.29 15.89
CA ALA A 4 2.43 -8.32 15.10
C ALA A 4 3.37 -8.98 14.07
N PRO A 5 4.23 -9.97 14.43
CA PRO A 5 5.04 -10.65 13.43
C PRO A 5 4.24 -11.40 12.39
N CYS A 6 3.13 -12.06 12.80
CA CYS A 6 2.26 -12.77 11.87
C CYS A 6 1.57 -11.81 10.91
N THR A 7 1.11 -10.65 11.41
CA THR A 7 0.49 -9.64 10.58
C THR A 7 1.49 -9.07 9.57
N GLY A 8 2.69 -8.75 10.03
CA GLY A 8 3.74 -8.24 9.15
C GLY A 8 4.11 -9.23 8.06
N LEU A 9 4.29 -10.49 8.40
CA LEU A 9 4.62 -11.52 7.42
C LEU A 9 3.49 -11.74 6.42
N ALA A 10 2.25 -11.75 6.87
CA ALA A 10 1.10 -11.90 5.99
C ALA A 10 0.98 -10.74 4.99
N VAL A 11 1.17 -9.52 5.48
CA VAL A 11 1.15 -8.32 4.63
C VAL A 11 2.25 -8.39 3.58
N VAL A 12 3.44 -8.82 3.97
CA VAL A 12 4.57 -8.96 3.04
C VAL A 12 4.29 -9.95 1.95
N LYS A 13 3.77 -11.11 2.30
CA LYS A 13 3.41 -12.12 1.30
C LYS A 13 2.33 -11.63 0.37
N MET A 14 1.37 -10.89 0.89
CA MET A 14 0.33 -10.27 0.07
C MET A 14 0.93 -9.26 -0.89
N ILE A 15 1.83 -8.41 -0.43
CA ILE A 15 2.52 -7.42 -1.27
C ILE A 15 3.33 -8.11 -2.36
N GLU A 16 4.08 -9.14 -2.02
CA GLU A 16 4.85 -9.91 -3.00
C GLU A 16 3.95 -10.51 -4.07
N SER A 17 2.81 -11.07 -3.67
CA SER A 17 1.85 -11.65 -4.59
C SER A 17 1.27 -10.59 -5.54
N VAL A 18 0.82 -9.47 -4.99
CA VAL A 18 0.24 -8.38 -5.79
C VAL A 18 1.27 -7.79 -6.74
N VAL A 19 2.50 -7.59 -6.25
CA VAL A 19 3.58 -7.05 -7.07
C VAL A 19 3.97 -8.03 -8.16
N ALA A 20 4.03 -9.33 -7.87
CA ALA A 20 4.33 -10.34 -8.86
C ALA A 20 3.28 -10.37 -9.98
N ASP A 21 2.01 -10.32 -9.62
CA ASP A 21 0.91 -10.30 -10.59
C ASP A 21 0.94 -9.03 -11.44
N ALA A 22 1.19 -7.90 -10.82
CA ALA A 22 1.24 -6.61 -11.51
C ALA A 22 2.51 -6.46 -12.35
N ALA A 23 3.63 -6.98 -11.88
CA ALA A 23 4.93 -6.81 -12.52
C ALA A 23 4.97 -7.42 -13.92
N THR A 24 4.33 -8.56 -14.10
CA THR A 24 4.30 -9.25 -15.41
C THR A 24 3.50 -8.47 -16.45
N GLY A 25 2.48 -7.70 -16.02
CA GLY A 25 1.61 -6.99 -16.95
C GLY A 25 1.82 -5.49 -17.02
N ILE A 26 2.24 -4.87 -15.90
CA ILE A 26 2.20 -3.42 -15.75
C ILE A 26 3.59 -2.80 -15.61
N LEU A 27 4.45 -3.41 -14.78
CA LEU A 27 5.78 -2.88 -14.52
C LEU A 27 6.84 -3.37 -15.51
N GLY A 28 6.46 -4.30 -16.39
CA GLY A 28 7.36 -4.80 -17.43
C GLY A 28 8.54 -5.59 -16.89
N ILE A 29 8.36 -6.32 -15.80
CA ILE A 29 9.39 -7.13 -15.18
C ILE A 29 9.21 -8.57 -15.62
N ASP A 30 10.19 -9.09 -16.34
CA ASP A 30 10.10 -10.41 -16.98
C ASP A 30 10.59 -11.57 -16.11
N SER A 31 11.15 -11.30 -14.94
CA SER A 31 11.78 -12.34 -14.15
C SER A 31 10.90 -12.81 -12.99
N PRO A 32 10.43 -14.05 -12.99
CA PRO A 32 9.72 -14.62 -11.87
C PRO A 32 10.63 -14.94 -10.67
N HIS A 33 11.94 -14.84 -10.85
CA HIS A 33 12.94 -15.19 -9.83
C HIS A 33 13.93 -14.04 -9.64
N GLY A 34 13.65 -13.16 -8.73
CA GLY A 34 14.56 -12.06 -8.44
C GLY A 34 13.83 -10.84 -7.91
N PRO A 35 14.56 -9.75 -7.64
CA PRO A 35 13.94 -8.53 -7.15
C PRO A 35 12.94 -7.96 -8.15
N LEU A 36 11.68 -7.82 -7.70
CA LEU A 36 10.56 -7.44 -8.56
C LEU A 36 10.44 -5.95 -8.79
N LEU A 37 11.02 -5.14 -7.91
CA LEU A 37 10.82 -3.69 -7.93
C LEU A 37 12.07 -2.91 -8.28
N ARG A 38 13.04 -3.55 -8.90
CA ARG A 38 14.28 -2.89 -9.30
C ARG A 38 13.99 -1.70 -10.22
N GLY A 39 14.49 -0.51 -9.83
CA GLY A 39 14.26 0.71 -10.57
C GLY A 39 12.91 1.39 -10.32
N LYS A 40 12.08 0.81 -9.47
CA LYS A 40 10.76 1.37 -9.14
C LYS A 40 10.81 2.13 -7.81
N ARG A 41 9.91 3.08 -7.66
CA ARG A 41 9.78 3.86 -6.42
C ARG A 41 8.60 3.35 -5.62
N ALA A 42 8.86 3.03 -4.36
CA ALA A 42 7.83 2.66 -3.40
C ALA A 42 7.76 3.73 -2.31
N VAL A 43 6.57 4.20 -2.03
CA VAL A 43 6.33 5.17 -0.94
C VAL A 43 5.46 4.49 0.11
N VAL A 44 5.93 4.47 1.35
CA VAL A 44 5.21 3.92 2.49
C VAL A 44 4.74 5.07 3.36
N VAL A 45 3.44 5.26 3.44
CA VAL A 45 2.81 6.31 4.24
C VAL A 45 2.42 5.72 5.60
N GLY A 46 3.13 6.12 6.64
CA GLY A 46 3.01 5.57 7.98
C GLY A 46 4.25 4.76 8.34
N ALA A 47 4.92 5.18 9.40
CA ALA A 47 6.23 4.62 9.76
C ALA A 47 6.20 3.96 11.14
N SER A 48 5.14 3.18 11.43
CA SER A 48 5.07 2.43 12.68
C SER A 48 6.10 1.29 12.70
N ASP A 49 6.57 0.96 13.90
CA ASP A 49 7.54 -0.13 14.07
C ASP A 49 6.94 -1.49 13.75
N VAL A 50 5.62 -1.62 13.85
CA VAL A 50 4.93 -2.90 13.70
C VAL A 50 4.55 -3.19 12.25
N VAL A 51 4.22 -2.18 11.47
CA VAL A 51 3.69 -2.36 10.11
C VAL A 51 4.50 -1.59 9.07
N GLY A 52 4.59 -0.25 9.21
CA GLY A 52 5.19 0.59 8.17
C GLY A 52 6.67 0.31 7.93
N LYS A 53 7.46 0.28 8.99
CA LYS A 53 8.91 0.05 8.86
C LYS A 53 9.25 -1.35 8.34
N PRO A 54 8.63 -2.42 8.84
CA PRO A 54 8.86 -3.75 8.26
C PRO A 54 8.52 -3.84 6.78
N ILE A 55 7.43 -3.22 6.35
CA ILE A 55 7.06 -3.18 4.93
C ILE A 55 8.13 -2.45 4.11
N ALA A 56 8.59 -1.30 4.60
CA ALA A 56 9.65 -0.54 3.92
C ALA A 56 10.90 -1.37 3.72
N VAL A 57 11.34 -2.12 4.75
CA VAL A 57 12.50 -3.01 4.67
C VAL A 57 12.31 -4.06 3.58
N LEU A 58 11.12 -4.62 3.50
CA LEU A 58 10.83 -5.67 2.52
C LEU A 58 10.83 -5.17 1.10
N LEU A 59 10.30 -3.97 0.89
CA LEU A 59 10.34 -3.32 -0.42
C LEU A 59 11.78 -3.01 -0.82
N MET A 60 12.63 -2.64 0.13
CA MET A 60 14.06 -2.47 -0.13
C MET A 60 14.73 -3.77 -0.56
N ARG A 61 14.31 -4.90 -0.02
CA ARG A 61 14.82 -6.21 -0.44
C ARG A 61 14.41 -6.59 -1.86
N GLN A 62 13.36 -5.96 -2.38
CA GLN A 62 12.96 -6.10 -3.78
C GLN A 62 13.66 -5.09 -4.70
N ASP A 63 14.69 -4.44 -4.20
CA ASP A 63 15.49 -3.42 -4.89
C ASP A 63 14.70 -2.19 -5.33
N ALA A 64 13.60 -1.89 -4.64
CA ALA A 64 12.89 -0.64 -4.83
C ALA A 64 13.63 0.52 -4.18
N THR A 65 13.47 1.71 -4.76
CA THR A 65 13.79 2.95 -4.05
C THR A 65 12.63 3.24 -3.11
N VAL A 66 12.88 3.24 -1.80
CA VAL A 66 11.81 3.35 -0.81
C VAL A 66 11.87 4.69 -0.11
N ILE A 67 10.73 5.37 -0.06
CA ILE A 67 10.55 6.60 0.71
C ILE A 67 9.56 6.28 1.83
N SER A 68 10.02 6.40 3.08
CA SER A 68 9.18 6.18 4.25
C SER A 68 8.70 7.53 4.78
N CYS A 69 7.39 7.70 4.84
CA CYS A 69 6.76 8.94 5.25
C CYS A 69 6.06 8.79 6.60
N ASN A 70 6.06 9.84 7.37
CA ASN A 70 5.37 9.92 8.66
C ASN A 70 4.59 11.25 8.75
N LYS A 71 4.01 11.54 9.91
CA LYS A 71 3.20 12.75 10.11
C LYS A 71 4.00 14.06 9.98
N TYR A 72 5.32 13.98 9.99
CA TYR A 72 6.19 15.16 9.85
C TYR A 72 6.68 15.37 8.42
N THR A 73 6.40 14.45 7.52
CA THR A 73 6.89 14.50 6.14
C THR A 73 6.26 15.65 5.37
N PRO A 74 7.06 16.61 4.88
CA PRO A 74 6.52 17.68 4.04
C PRO A 74 6.27 17.15 2.63
N GLY A 75 5.27 17.71 1.96
CA GLY A 75 4.98 17.36 0.56
C GLY A 75 4.51 15.93 0.37
N LEU A 76 3.76 15.38 1.31
CA LEU A 76 3.29 14.01 1.27
C LEU A 76 2.55 13.68 -0.02
N ALA A 77 1.66 14.57 -0.47
CA ALA A 77 0.86 14.32 -1.68
C ALA A 77 1.73 14.15 -2.92
N GLU A 78 2.75 14.97 -3.06
CA GLU A 78 3.68 14.91 -4.20
C GLU A 78 4.52 13.63 -4.15
N LEU A 79 5.02 13.27 -2.96
CA LEU A 79 5.79 12.04 -2.79
C LEU A 79 4.95 10.82 -3.11
N ALA A 80 3.73 10.76 -2.58
CA ALA A 80 2.80 9.67 -2.84
C ALA A 80 2.51 9.55 -4.34
N ARG A 81 2.28 10.67 -5.03
CA ARG A 81 1.99 10.69 -6.46
C ARG A 81 3.16 10.25 -7.32
N SER A 82 4.38 10.30 -6.81
CA SER A 82 5.57 9.84 -7.54
C SER A 82 5.76 8.31 -7.46
N ALA A 83 4.99 7.63 -6.63
CA ALA A 83 5.21 6.22 -6.34
C ALA A 83 4.63 5.29 -7.41
N ASP A 84 5.42 4.33 -7.84
CA ASP A 84 4.93 3.19 -8.63
C ASP A 84 4.17 2.22 -7.74
N VAL A 85 4.59 2.09 -6.48
CA VAL A 85 3.92 1.31 -5.44
C VAL A 85 3.69 2.21 -4.23
N LEU A 86 2.44 2.38 -3.85
CA LEU A 86 2.06 3.20 -2.71
C LEU A 86 1.45 2.32 -1.62
N VAL A 87 2.06 2.31 -0.46
CA VAL A 87 1.58 1.55 0.69
C VAL A 87 1.03 2.53 1.73
N ALA A 88 -0.23 2.38 2.08
CA ALA A 88 -0.89 3.19 3.09
C ALA A 88 -0.99 2.41 4.41
N ALA A 89 -0.30 2.89 5.43
CA ALA A 89 -0.18 2.23 6.73
C ALA A 89 -0.22 3.25 7.89
N ALA A 90 -0.98 4.31 7.73
CA ALA A 90 -1.01 5.42 8.70
C ALA A 90 -2.11 5.32 9.74
N GLY A 91 -3.15 4.56 9.47
CA GLY A 91 -4.30 4.47 10.37
C GLY A 91 -5.15 5.75 10.38
N VAL A 92 -5.25 6.44 9.25
CA VAL A 92 -6.04 7.66 9.10
C VAL A 92 -7.03 7.48 7.95
N PRO A 93 -8.34 7.40 8.23
CA PRO A 93 -9.34 7.19 7.19
C PRO A 93 -9.29 8.28 6.14
N GLY A 94 -9.34 7.88 4.87
CA GLY A 94 -9.39 8.82 3.76
C GLY A 94 -8.12 9.63 3.52
N LEU A 95 -7.02 9.28 4.15
CA LEU A 95 -5.75 10.01 4.01
C LEU A 95 -5.27 10.02 2.56
N ILE A 96 -5.37 8.89 1.88
CA ILE A 96 -4.91 8.76 0.48
C ILE A 96 -6.08 9.04 -0.45
N THR A 97 -5.97 10.11 -1.20
CA THR A 97 -6.97 10.52 -2.18
C THR A 97 -6.48 10.25 -3.59
N ALA A 98 -7.38 10.31 -4.57
CA ALA A 98 -7.04 9.95 -5.95
C ALA A 98 -5.93 10.83 -6.56
N ASP A 99 -5.86 12.10 -6.16
CA ASP A 99 -4.83 13.03 -6.62
C ASP A 99 -3.45 12.73 -6.04
N MET A 100 -3.38 11.89 -5.01
CA MET A 100 -2.12 11.43 -4.41
C MET A 100 -1.61 10.13 -5.03
N VAL A 101 -2.29 9.61 -6.04
CA VAL A 101 -1.95 8.33 -6.66
C VAL A 101 -1.53 8.56 -8.10
N LYS A 102 -0.34 8.08 -8.46
CA LYS A 102 0.12 8.10 -9.84
C LYS A 102 -0.78 7.20 -10.69
N PRO A 103 -1.28 7.67 -11.83
CA PRO A 103 -2.09 6.82 -12.71
C PRO A 103 -1.38 5.52 -13.04
N GLY A 104 -2.05 4.39 -12.82
CA GLY A 104 -1.48 3.07 -13.03
C GLY A 104 -0.66 2.52 -11.87
N ALA A 105 -0.54 3.24 -10.76
CA ALA A 105 0.21 2.76 -9.61
C ALA A 105 -0.46 1.56 -8.93
N ILE A 106 0.35 0.78 -8.23
CA ILE A 106 -0.14 -0.26 -7.33
C ILE A 106 -0.34 0.37 -5.96
N VAL A 107 -1.55 0.27 -5.42
CA VAL A 107 -1.86 0.80 -4.09
C VAL A 107 -2.19 -0.36 -3.16
N ILE A 108 -1.49 -0.40 -2.03
CA ILE A 108 -1.67 -1.42 -1.00
C ILE A 108 -2.07 -0.70 0.27
N ASP A 109 -3.28 -0.91 0.71
CA ASP A 109 -3.86 -0.26 1.88
C ASP A 109 -3.90 -1.24 3.05
N VAL A 110 -3.03 -1.05 4.01
CA VAL A 110 -2.98 -1.86 5.24
C VAL A 110 -3.59 -1.12 6.43
N GLY A 111 -4.16 0.04 6.19
CA GLY A 111 -4.84 0.79 7.24
C GLY A 111 -6.12 0.09 7.70
N VAL A 112 -6.39 0.15 9.00
CA VAL A 112 -7.62 -0.40 9.59
C VAL A 112 -8.23 0.69 10.46
N ASN A 113 -9.40 1.17 10.05
CA ASN A 113 -10.06 2.27 10.75
C ASN A 113 -11.53 1.92 10.97
N ARG A 114 -12.00 2.11 12.20
CA ARG A 114 -13.40 1.93 12.55
C ARG A 114 -14.07 3.29 12.45
N VAL A 115 -15.04 3.40 11.57
CA VAL A 115 -15.78 4.65 11.35
C VAL A 115 -17.29 4.40 11.43
N LYS A 116 -18.05 5.43 11.78
CA LYS A 116 -19.50 5.37 11.82
C LYS A 116 -20.05 5.76 10.46
N GLY A 117 -20.80 4.86 9.84
CA GLY A 117 -21.46 5.13 8.56
C GLY A 117 -22.67 6.05 8.70
N VAL A 118 -23.22 6.46 7.56
CA VAL A 118 -24.42 7.31 7.50
C VAL A 118 -25.64 6.62 8.11
N ASP A 119 -25.67 5.29 8.12
CA ASP A 119 -26.72 4.48 8.73
C ASP A 119 -26.55 4.32 10.24
N GLY A 120 -25.53 4.95 10.83
CA GLY A 120 -25.20 4.86 12.24
C GLY A 120 -24.46 3.60 12.65
N LYS A 121 -24.22 2.68 11.73
CA LYS A 121 -23.48 1.45 12.00
C LYS A 121 -21.97 1.64 11.84
N MET A 122 -21.21 0.95 12.67
CA MET A 122 -19.76 0.96 12.56
C MET A 122 -19.32 0.11 11.37
N LYS A 123 -18.32 0.60 10.64
CA LYS A 123 -17.71 -0.15 9.56
C LYS A 123 -16.20 0.01 9.62
N THR A 124 -15.48 -0.91 8.98
CA THR A 124 -14.02 -0.87 8.86
C THR A 124 -13.65 -0.34 7.48
N VAL A 125 -12.79 0.68 7.46
CA VAL A 125 -12.27 1.26 6.22
C VAL A 125 -10.75 1.36 6.29
N GLY A 126 -10.11 1.41 5.13
CA GLY A 126 -8.67 1.64 5.04
C GLY A 126 -8.32 3.13 5.06
N ASP A 127 -7.07 3.42 4.73
CA ASP A 127 -6.57 4.79 4.63
C ASP A 127 -6.87 5.43 3.28
N ALA A 128 -7.11 4.63 2.25
CA ALA A 128 -7.41 5.14 0.92
C ALA A 128 -8.92 5.38 0.72
N ASP A 129 -9.23 6.43 -0.03
CA ASP A 129 -10.58 6.64 -0.55
C ASP A 129 -10.81 5.60 -1.65
N PHE A 130 -11.37 4.47 -1.29
CA PHE A 130 -11.44 3.26 -2.11
C PHE A 130 -11.99 3.53 -3.51
N TYR A 131 -13.16 4.17 -3.59
CA TYR A 131 -13.84 4.33 -4.88
C TYR A 131 -13.11 5.28 -5.82
N ARG A 132 -12.50 6.33 -5.28
CA ARG A 132 -11.78 7.31 -6.10
C ARG A 132 -10.39 6.82 -6.47
N VAL A 133 -9.69 6.20 -5.55
CA VAL A 133 -8.36 5.63 -5.80
C VAL A 133 -8.44 4.48 -6.79
N LYS A 134 -9.46 3.65 -6.68
CA LYS A 134 -9.72 2.54 -7.58
C LYS A 134 -9.75 2.96 -9.05
N SER A 135 -10.26 4.14 -9.35
CA SER A 135 -10.34 4.64 -10.73
C SER A 135 -9.00 5.08 -11.31
N VAL A 136 -7.99 5.29 -10.48
CA VAL A 136 -6.66 5.79 -10.88
C VAL A 136 -5.60 4.69 -10.82
N ALA A 137 -5.62 3.89 -9.77
CA ALA A 137 -4.65 2.82 -9.55
C ALA A 137 -4.87 1.65 -10.52
N SER A 138 -3.81 0.97 -10.89
CA SER A 138 -3.91 -0.29 -11.63
C SER A 138 -4.35 -1.43 -10.73
N HIS A 139 -3.90 -1.43 -9.47
CA HIS A 139 -4.27 -2.39 -8.45
C HIS A 139 -4.53 -1.66 -7.14
N LEU A 140 -5.56 -2.08 -6.44
CA LEU A 140 -5.87 -1.60 -5.11
C LEU A 140 -6.17 -2.82 -4.24
N SER A 141 -5.31 -3.10 -3.27
CA SER A 141 -5.43 -4.24 -2.38
C SER A 141 -5.64 -3.76 -0.96
N PRO A 142 -6.87 -3.82 -0.46
CA PRO A 142 -7.11 -3.57 0.95
C PRO A 142 -6.61 -4.76 1.78
N VAL A 143 -5.73 -4.48 2.71
CA VAL A 143 -5.19 -5.46 3.66
C VAL A 143 -5.16 -4.77 5.01
N PRO A 144 -5.69 -5.27 6.03
CA PRO A 144 -6.35 -6.52 6.31
C PRO A 144 -7.86 -6.43 6.08
N GLY A 145 -8.61 -7.27 6.69
CA GLY A 145 -10.06 -7.28 6.65
C GLY A 145 -10.61 -8.59 6.11
N GLY A 146 -9.72 -9.56 5.86
CA GLY A 146 -10.12 -10.85 5.33
C GLY A 146 -10.62 -10.78 3.90
N VAL A 147 -10.55 -9.61 3.28
CA VAL A 147 -10.94 -9.41 1.90
C VAL A 147 -9.70 -9.62 1.06
N GLY A 148 -9.78 -10.48 0.04
CA GLY A 148 -8.68 -10.67 -0.87
C GLY A 148 -8.39 -9.42 -1.71
N PRO A 149 -7.28 -9.42 -2.46
CA PRO A 149 -6.94 -8.31 -3.32
C PRO A 149 -8.07 -7.99 -4.30
N VAL A 150 -8.32 -6.70 -4.51
CA VAL A 150 -9.29 -6.23 -5.49
C VAL A 150 -8.52 -5.73 -6.70
N THR A 151 -8.68 -6.41 -7.81
CA THR A 151 -8.11 -5.98 -9.08
C THR A 151 -9.01 -4.91 -9.70
N VAL A 152 -8.39 -3.84 -10.09
CA VAL A 152 -9.11 -2.69 -10.62
C VAL A 152 -9.11 -2.70 -12.14
#